data_9ce87e88ccb7d13b31b98b291384c785
#
_entry.id   9ce87e88ccb7d13b31b98b291384c785
#
_cell.length_a   1.000
_cell.length_b   1.000
_cell.length_c   1.000
_cell.angle_alpha   90.00
_cell.angle_beta   90.00
_cell.angle_gamma   90.00
#
_symmetry.space_group_name_H-M   'P 1'
#
loop_
_entity.id
_entity.type
_entity.pdbx_description
1 polymer ?
#
loop_
_entity_poly.entity_id
_entity_poly.type
_entity_poly.pdbx_seq_one_letter_code
_entity_poly.pdbx_strand_id
1 'polypeptide(L)'
;GLPPNSACRGMEWFRPIEGIHAAHQLRQSMTPQNPRFSYSVSDYPLEDYSTGLIAGQTTRFLEQHRDAPFALWVSFPDPHEPWVVPKQYASMFPPEKIDLPPWPENEFDQRAPERNRVLYQMLNMTEDDLADVYGLMAVYYGMVRFIDDGLGQIIEALEALSLRENTIVVFCS
;
A
#
# COMPACT_ATOMS: atom_id res chain seq x y z
N GLY A 1 2.23 18.73 6.78
CA GLY A 1 2.03 17.80 7.87
C GLY A 1 1.22 18.43 8.96
N LEU A 2 0.20 17.75 9.45
CA LEU A 2 -0.54 18.18 10.65
C LEU A 2 0.43 18.23 11.84
N PRO A 3 0.34 19.23 12.71
CA PRO A 3 1.18 19.26 13.91
C PRO A 3 0.89 18.01 14.76
N PRO A 4 1.91 17.41 15.41
CA PRO A 4 1.82 16.09 16.03
C PRO A 4 0.77 15.92 17.12
N ASN A 5 0.05 16.96 17.53
CA ASN A 5 -0.87 16.91 18.66
C ASN A 5 -2.29 17.43 18.39
N SER A 6 -2.66 17.78 17.15
CA SER A 6 -3.94 18.45 16.92
C SER A 6 -5.13 17.55 16.55
N ALA A 7 -4.89 16.29 16.14
CA ALA A 7 -5.96 15.43 15.61
C ALA A 7 -6.41 14.29 16.55
N CYS A 8 -5.72 14.04 17.64
CA CYS A 8 -5.95 12.84 18.47
C CYS A 8 -6.27 13.19 19.93
N ARG A 9 -7.28 14.05 20.16
CA ARG A 9 -7.78 14.24 21.54
C ARG A 9 -8.36 12.92 22.05
N GLY A 10 -7.73 12.35 23.08
CA GLY A 10 -8.13 11.09 23.67
C GLY A 10 -7.28 9.87 23.29
N MET A 11 -6.31 10.01 22.38
CA MET A 11 -5.30 8.98 22.15
C MET A 11 -4.04 9.33 22.96
N GLU A 12 -3.72 8.52 23.95
CA GLU A 12 -2.51 8.74 24.79
C GLU A 12 -1.21 8.49 24.01
N TRP A 13 -1.28 7.89 22.82
CA TRP A 13 -0.14 7.45 22.03
C TRP A 13 -0.35 7.68 20.53
N PHE A 14 0.02 8.84 20.03
CA PHE A 14 0.34 9.01 18.62
C PHE A 14 1.87 9.01 18.49
N ARG A 15 2.45 7.90 18.06
CA ARG A 15 3.87 7.86 17.69
C ARG A 15 3.96 7.82 16.17
N PRO A 16 4.63 8.82 15.55
CA PRO A 16 5.05 8.67 14.17
C PRO A 16 5.91 7.41 14.06
N ILE A 17 5.69 6.61 13.05
CA ILE A 17 6.52 5.43 12.78
C ILE A 17 7.92 5.91 12.49
N GLU A 18 8.90 5.46 13.30
CA GLU A 18 10.30 5.78 13.07
C GLU A 18 10.74 5.25 11.71
N GLY A 19 11.44 6.07 10.93
CA GLY A 19 11.88 5.70 9.59
C GLY A 19 10.86 5.89 8.47
N ILE A 20 9.57 6.18 8.76
CA ILE A 20 8.54 6.32 7.71
C ILE A 20 8.88 7.43 6.69
N HIS A 21 9.50 8.51 7.14
CA HIS A 21 9.95 9.56 6.25
C HIS A 21 11.07 9.10 5.32
N ALA A 22 12.01 8.30 5.82
CA ALA A 22 13.09 7.74 5.02
C ALA A 22 12.55 6.75 3.98
N ALA A 23 11.63 5.86 4.37
CA ALA A 23 10.95 4.95 3.45
C ALA A 23 10.18 5.70 2.37
N HIS A 24 9.49 6.78 2.73
CA HIS A 24 8.77 7.62 1.78
C HIS A 24 9.72 8.36 0.82
N GLN A 25 10.81 8.91 1.33
CA GLN A 25 11.84 9.56 0.52
C GLN A 25 12.51 8.57 -0.43
N LEU A 26 12.82 7.36 0.05
CA LEU A 26 13.37 6.29 -0.79
C LEU A 26 12.43 5.99 -1.96
N ARG A 27 11.15 5.77 -1.67
CA ARG A 27 10.12 5.52 -2.69
C ARG A 27 10.01 6.66 -3.71
N GLN A 28 10.05 7.93 -3.27
CA GLN A 28 10.00 9.09 -4.16
C GLN A 28 11.28 9.28 -4.97
N SER A 29 12.43 8.84 -4.48
CA SER A 29 13.72 8.95 -5.17
C SER A 29 13.91 7.92 -6.27
N MET A 30 13.09 6.86 -6.31
CA MET A 30 13.19 5.83 -7.32
C MET A 30 12.80 6.38 -8.69
N THR A 31 13.68 6.17 -9.68
CA THR A 31 13.36 6.50 -11.07
C THR A 31 12.29 5.51 -11.55
N PRO A 32 11.12 5.96 -11.99
CA PRO A 32 10.10 5.07 -12.51
C PRO A 32 10.62 4.29 -13.71
N GLN A 33 10.35 2.98 -13.76
CA GLN A 33 10.59 2.15 -14.94
C GLN A 33 9.72 2.62 -16.11
N ASN A 34 8.51 3.07 -15.79
CA ASN A 34 7.65 3.77 -16.72
C ASN A 34 7.31 5.16 -16.16
N PRO A 35 7.88 6.25 -16.72
CA PRO A 35 7.64 7.60 -16.24
C PRO A 35 6.18 8.05 -16.38
N ARG A 36 5.45 7.51 -17.38
CA ARG A 36 4.06 7.88 -17.67
C ARG A 36 3.11 7.37 -16.58
N PHE A 37 3.34 6.14 -16.12
CA PHE A 37 2.50 5.50 -15.11
C PHE A 37 3.16 5.46 -13.72
N SER A 38 4.35 6.04 -13.56
CA SER A 38 5.06 6.18 -12.29
C SER A 38 5.17 4.89 -11.47
N TYR A 39 5.41 3.73 -12.12
CA TYR A 39 5.63 2.48 -11.41
C TYR A 39 7.08 2.01 -11.49
N SER A 40 7.51 1.27 -10.48
CA SER A 40 8.84 0.70 -10.36
C SER A 40 8.84 -0.63 -9.62
N VAL A 41 9.76 -1.49 -10.01
CA VAL A 41 10.13 -2.69 -9.27
C VAL A 41 11.54 -2.49 -8.70
N SER A 42 11.74 -2.76 -7.44
CA SER A 42 13.04 -2.55 -6.79
C SER A 42 13.41 -3.74 -5.90
N ASP A 43 14.66 -3.77 -5.49
CA ASP A 43 15.27 -4.91 -4.79
C ASP A 43 15.88 -4.45 -3.45
N TYR A 44 15.19 -3.53 -2.76
CA TYR A 44 15.57 -3.10 -1.42
C TYR A 44 15.09 -4.12 -0.38
N PRO A 45 15.69 -4.12 0.83
CA PRO A 45 15.17 -4.88 1.98
C PRO A 45 13.71 -4.54 2.26
N LEU A 46 12.90 -5.54 2.65
CA LEU A 46 11.46 -5.34 2.87
C LEU A 46 11.16 -4.32 3.98
N GLU A 47 12.02 -4.25 4.98
CA GLU A 47 11.94 -3.30 6.08
C GLU A 47 12.19 -1.84 5.69
N ASP A 48 12.73 -1.60 4.50
CA ASP A 48 12.93 -0.24 3.97
C ASP A 48 11.69 0.31 3.26
N TYR A 49 10.71 -0.57 2.98
CA TYR A 49 9.42 -0.13 2.44
C TYR A 49 8.45 0.25 3.56
N SER A 50 7.57 1.21 3.29
CA SER A 50 6.54 1.65 4.24
C SER A 50 5.71 0.49 4.77
N THR A 51 5.31 -0.44 3.93
CA THR A 51 4.51 -1.61 4.32
C THR A 51 5.26 -2.52 5.29
N GLY A 52 6.50 -2.89 4.99
CA GLY A 52 7.33 -3.73 5.88
C GLY A 52 7.65 -3.04 7.20
N LEU A 53 7.98 -1.74 7.14
CA LEU A 53 8.25 -0.92 8.31
C LEU A 53 7.02 -0.84 9.24
N ILE A 54 5.82 -0.58 8.68
CA ILE A 54 4.59 -0.48 9.46
C ILE A 54 4.26 -1.84 10.10
N ALA A 55 4.32 -2.93 9.36
CA ALA A 55 4.08 -4.27 9.89
C ALA A 55 5.06 -4.60 11.04
N GLY A 56 6.36 -4.41 10.83
CA GLY A 56 7.39 -4.67 11.84
C GLY A 56 7.27 -3.80 13.08
N GLN A 57 6.88 -2.54 12.95
CA GLN A 57 6.65 -1.67 14.11
C GLN A 57 5.37 -2.01 14.86
N THR A 58 4.35 -2.46 14.14
CA THR A 58 3.10 -2.93 14.74
C THR A 58 3.34 -4.17 15.59
N THR A 59 4.09 -5.15 15.10
CA THR A 59 4.44 -6.35 15.87
C THR A 59 5.24 -6.01 17.12
N ARG A 60 6.23 -5.13 17.02
CA ARG A 60 6.98 -4.64 18.18
C ARG A 60 6.10 -3.92 19.20
N PHE A 61 5.12 -3.14 18.75
CA PHE A 61 4.15 -2.50 19.65
C PHE A 61 3.36 -3.54 20.43
N LEU A 62 2.86 -4.58 19.76
CA LEU A 62 2.11 -5.66 20.41
C LEU A 62 2.95 -6.39 21.46
N GLU A 63 4.21 -6.70 21.16
CA GLU A 63 5.16 -7.31 22.09
C GLU A 63 5.37 -6.45 23.36
N GLN A 64 5.52 -5.14 23.19
CA GLN A 64 5.79 -4.19 24.27
C GLN A 64 4.56 -3.89 25.14
N HIS A 65 3.35 -4.05 24.61
CA HIS A 65 2.11 -3.65 25.28
C HIS A 65 1.16 -4.84 25.54
N ARG A 66 1.66 -6.08 25.43
CA ARG A 66 0.85 -7.30 25.56
C ARG A 66 0.13 -7.45 26.90
N ASP A 67 0.66 -6.83 27.96
CA ASP A 67 0.16 -6.97 29.33
C ASP A 67 -0.83 -5.84 29.72
N ALA A 68 -1.18 -4.95 28.80
CA ALA A 68 -2.10 -3.83 29.03
C ALA A 68 -3.16 -3.73 27.92
N PRO A 69 -4.36 -3.22 28.21
CA PRO A 69 -5.34 -2.91 27.18
C PRO A 69 -4.79 -1.88 26.19
N PHE A 70 -5.04 -2.09 24.90
CA PHE A 70 -4.65 -1.16 23.85
C PHE A 70 -5.77 -0.97 22.83
N ALA A 71 -5.75 0.16 22.14
CA ALA A 71 -6.45 0.40 20.90
C ALA A 71 -5.43 0.89 19.85
N LEU A 72 -5.34 0.22 18.72
CA LEU A 72 -4.33 0.47 17.72
C LEU A 72 -4.97 0.74 16.35
N TRP A 73 -4.59 1.83 15.72
CA TRP A 73 -4.93 2.14 14.34
C TRP A 73 -3.67 1.98 13.49
N VAL A 74 -3.69 1.01 12.59
CA VAL A 74 -2.61 0.74 11.64
C VAL A 74 -3.05 1.15 10.25
N SER A 75 -2.30 2.03 9.60
CA SER A 75 -2.64 2.53 8.27
C SER A 75 -1.47 2.31 7.32
N PHE A 76 -1.72 1.56 6.26
CA PHE A 76 -0.79 1.37 5.15
C PHE A 76 -1.07 2.42 4.07
N PRO A 77 -0.09 3.22 3.62
CA PRO A 77 -0.28 4.14 2.52
C PRO A 77 -0.37 3.44 1.16
N ASP A 78 0.20 2.25 1.06
CA ASP A 78 0.10 1.41 -0.13
C ASP A 78 -1.35 0.91 -0.31
N PRO A 79 -1.82 0.68 -1.51
CA PRO A 79 -1.14 0.79 -2.82
C PRO A 79 -1.28 2.18 -3.48
N HIS A 80 -1.19 3.28 -2.74
CA HIS A 80 -1.20 4.63 -3.31
C HIS A 80 0.07 4.89 -4.15
N GLU A 81 -0.02 5.74 -5.16
CA GLU A 81 1.12 6.18 -5.97
C GLU A 81 2.21 6.93 -5.14
N PRO A 82 3.47 6.93 -5.56
CA PRO A 82 4.07 6.20 -6.69
C PRO A 82 4.06 4.70 -6.44
N TRP A 83 3.74 3.92 -7.48
CA TRP A 83 3.62 2.47 -7.36
C TRP A 83 5.01 1.82 -7.38
N VAL A 84 5.45 1.38 -6.22
CA VAL A 84 6.75 0.76 -6.02
C VAL A 84 6.60 -0.53 -5.22
N VAL A 85 7.14 -1.62 -5.75
CA VAL A 85 6.99 -2.94 -5.15
C VAL A 85 8.33 -3.67 -5.10
N PRO A 86 8.61 -4.48 -4.04
CA PRO A 86 9.73 -5.39 -4.04
C PRO A 86 9.62 -6.41 -5.18
N LYS A 87 10.75 -6.73 -5.82
CA LYS A 87 10.83 -7.63 -6.97
C LYS A 87 10.15 -8.97 -6.73
N GLN A 88 10.27 -9.54 -5.54
CA GLN A 88 9.64 -10.82 -5.20
C GLN A 88 8.12 -10.79 -5.33
N TYR A 89 7.48 -9.66 -5.01
CA TYR A 89 6.03 -9.50 -5.12
C TYR A 89 5.60 -9.20 -6.56
N ALA A 90 6.35 -8.37 -7.29
CA ALA A 90 6.06 -8.14 -8.70
C ALA A 90 6.10 -9.43 -9.52
N SER A 91 7.05 -10.32 -9.22
CA SER A 91 7.20 -11.61 -9.94
C SER A 91 6.05 -12.59 -9.72
N MET A 92 5.21 -12.39 -8.69
CA MET A 92 4.03 -13.23 -8.44
C MET A 92 2.90 -12.97 -9.44
N PHE A 93 2.90 -11.81 -10.08
CA PHE A 93 1.85 -11.35 -10.98
C PHE A 93 2.43 -10.98 -12.35
N PRO A 94 2.84 -11.97 -13.18
CA PRO A 94 3.40 -11.69 -14.49
C PRO A 94 2.36 -11.00 -15.36
N PRO A 95 2.72 -9.88 -16.05
CA PRO A 95 1.78 -9.06 -16.81
C PRO A 95 0.96 -9.84 -17.83
N GLU A 96 1.55 -10.86 -18.46
CA GLU A 96 0.89 -11.71 -19.46
C GLU A 96 -0.21 -12.63 -18.91
N LYS A 97 -0.35 -12.71 -17.57
CA LYS A 97 -1.39 -13.49 -16.88
C LYS A 97 -2.46 -12.63 -16.21
N ILE A 98 -2.39 -11.33 -16.40
CA ILE A 98 -3.34 -10.40 -15.80
C ILE A 98 -4.52 -10.23 -16.75
N ASP A 99 -5.72 -10.51 -16.24
CA ASP A 99 -6.96 -10.19 -16.93
C ASP A 99 -7.41 -8.78 -16.51
N LEU A 100 -7.44 -7.85 -17.46
CA LEU A 100 -8.02 -6.54 -17.20
C LEU A 100 -9.56 -6.65 -17.17
N PRO A 101 -10.23 -5.88 -16.31
CA PRO A 101 -11.68 -5.83 -16.31
C PRO A 101 -12.16 -5.35 -17.69
N PRO A 102 -13.33 -5.81 -18.17
CA PRO A 102 -13.88 -5.35 -19.42
C PRO A 102 -14.13 -3.84 -19.37
N TRP A 103 -13.70 -3.16 -20.42
CA TRP A 103 -13.89 -1.72 -20.58
C TRP A 103 -15.13 -1.45 -21.41
N PRO A 104 -16.21 -0.91 -20.85
CA PRO A 104 -17.39 -0.54 -21.62
C PRO A 104 -17.08 0.64 -22.56
N GLU A 105 -17.41 0.53 -23.83
CA GLU A 105 -17.16 1.58 -24.85
C GLU A 105 -17.69 2.98 -24.46
N ASN A 106 -18.71 3.03 -23.60
CA ASN A 106 -19.40 4.26 -23.23
C ASN A 106 -19.26 4.60 -21.73
N GLU A 107 -18.26 4.07 -21.03
CA GLU A 107 -18.13 4.27 -19.57
C GLU A 107 -18.04 5.75 -19.19
N PHE A 108 -17.27 6.53 -19.94
CA PHE A 108 -17.08 7.95 -19.65
C PHE A 108 -18.25 8.84 -20.12
N ASP A 109 -19.10 8.36 -21.00
CA ASP A 109 -20.20 9.17 -21.56
C ASP A 109 -21.41 9.24 -20.62
N GLN A 110 -21.64 8.21 -19.82
CA GLN A 110 -22.89 8.07 -19.09
C GLN A 110 -22.76 8.09 -17.56
N ARG A 111 -21.63 7.70 -16.98
CA ARG A 111 -21.52 7.48 -15.52
C ARG A 111 -20.26 8.03 -14.86
N ALA A 112 -19.21 8.31 -15.61
CA ALA A 112 -17.98 8.77 -15.02
C ALA A 112 -18.10 10.23 -14.53
N PRO A 113 -17.56 10.54 -13.35
CA PRO A 113 -17.40 11.94 -12.94
C PRO A 113 -16.60 12.72 -13.99
N GLU A 114 -16.95 13.99 -14.17
CA GLU A 114 -16.28 14.89 -15.14
C GLU A 114 -14.76 14.84 -15.01
N ARG A 115 -14.25 14.81 -13.77
CA ARG A 115 -12.83 14.68 -13.48
C ARG A 115 -12.19 13.45 -14.15
N ASN A 116 -12.84 12.29 -14.07
CA ASN A 116 -12.30 11.05 -14.63
C ASN A 116 -12.26 11.11 -16.17
N ARG A 117 -13.28 11.72 -16.77
CA ARG A 117 -13.31 11.93 -18.22
C ARG A 117 -12.20 12.87 -18.69
N VAL A 118 -11.97 13.97 -17.95
CA VAL A 118 -10.85 14.89 -18.25
C VAL A 118 -9.51 14.20 -18.09
N LEU A 119 -9.30 13.43 -17.02
CA LEU A 119 -8.05 12.68 -16.80
C LEU A 119 -7.81 11.67 -17.90
N TYR A 120 -8.84 10.92 -18.34
CA TYR A 120 -8.73 9.97 -19.44
C TYR A 120 -8.30 10.67 -20.74
N GLN A 121 -8.92 11.82 -21.05
CA GLN A 121 -8.56 12.61 -22.24
C GLN A 121 -7.13 13.15 -22.15
N MET A 122 -6.69 13.58 -20.96
CA MET A 122 -5.32 14.05 -20.73
C MET A 122 -4.28 12.94 -20.87
N LEU A 123 -4.60 11.72 -20.44
CA LEU A 123 -3.72 10.56 -20.61
C LEU A 123 -3.52 10.18 -22.06
N ASN A 124 -4.52 10.44 -22.92
CA ASN A 124 -4.47 10.14 -24.36
C ASN A 124 -3.93 8.73 -24.62
N MET A 125 -4.57 7.72 -23.98
CA MET A 125 -4.15 6.32 -24.05
C MET A 125 -4.28 5.78 -25.47
N THR A 126 -3.31 5.00 -25.87
CA THR A 126 -3.25 4.28 -27.17
C THR A 126 -3.17 2.77 -26.92
N GLU A 127 -3.33 1.98 -27.97
CA GLU A 127 -3.14 0.52 -27.89
C GLU A 127 -1.71 0.15 -27.45
N ASP A 128 -0.71 0.96 -27.80
CA ASP A 128 0.67 0.75 -27.39
C ASP A 128 0.89 0.91 -25.87
N ASP A 129 0.01 1.64 -25.20
CA ASP A 129 0.08 1.84 -23.75
C ASP A 129 -0.44 0.62 -22.96
N LEU A 130 -1.11 -0.33 -23.59
CA LEU A 130 -1.69 -1.50 -22.92
C LEU A 130 -0.62 -2.34 -22.20
N ALA A 131 0.54 -2.52 -22.79
CA ALA A 131 1.64 -3.25 -22.15
C ALA A 131 2.06 -2.59 -20.82
N ASP A 132 2.08 -1.26 -20.80
CA ASP A 132 2.39 -0.48 -19.60
C ASP A 132 1.29 -0.58 -18.54
N VAL A 133 0.03 -0.64 -18.96
CA VAL A 133 -1.11 -0.87 -18.05
C VAL A 133 -1.00 -2.25 -17.38
N TYR A 134 -0.67 -3.29 -18.13
CA TYR A 134 -0.43 -4.63 -17.56
C TYR A 134 0.75 -4.63 -16.59
N GLY A 135 1.83 -3.92 -16.92
CA GLY A 135 2.98 -3.72 -16.02
C GLY A 135 2.60 -3.02 -14.72
N LEU A 136 1.82 -1.94 -14.81
CA LEU A 136 1.28 -1.22 -13.65
C LEU A 136 0.39 -2.13 -12.79
N MET A 137 -0.51 -2.90 -13.41
CA MET A 137 -1.39 -3.82 -12.68
C MET A 137 -0.59 -4.92 -11.96
N ALA A 138 0.48 -5.43 -12.56
CA ALA A 138 1.38 -6.38 -11.92
C ALA A 138 2.01 -5.79 -10.65
N VAL A 139 2.50 -4.57 -10.74
CA VAL A 139 3.05 -3.83 -9.58
C VAL A 139 1.99 -3.59 -8.52
N TYR A 140 0.80 -3.14 -8.92
CA TYR A 140 -0.31 -2.88 -8.01
C TYR A 140 -0.73 -4.14 -7.24
N TYR A 141 -0.92 -5.27 -7.93
CA TYR A 141 -1.23 -6.55 -7.27
C TYR A 141 -0.10 -7.02 -6.35
N GLY A 142 1.15 -6.81 -6.75
CA GLY A 142 2.30 -7.07 -5.90
C GLY A 142 2.29 -6.24 -4.62
N MET A 143 1.91 -4.95 -4.70
CA MET A 143 1.77 -4.09 -3.52
C MET A 143 0.63 -4.56 -2.60
N VAL A 144 -0.52 -4.94 -3.16
CA VAL A 144 -1.64 -5.51 -2.38
C VAL A 144 -1.22 -6.79 -1.69
N ARG A 145 -0.49 -7.68 -2.38
CA ARG A 145 0.06 -8.91 -1.78
C ARG A 145 1.05 -8.61 -0.66
N PHE A 146 1.88 -7.59 -0.81
CA PHE A 146 2.83 -7.20 0.23
C PHE A 146 2.11 -6.68 1.49
N ILE A 147 1.02 -5.93 1.33
CA ILE A 147 0.15 -5.52 2.45
C ILE A 147 -0.47 -6.75 3.13
N ASP A 148 -0.97 -7.69 2.35
CA ASP A 148 -1.58 -8.93 2.86
C ASP A 148 -0.58 -9.72 3.73
N ASP A 149 0.67 -9.88 3.27
CA ASP A 149 1.73 -10.51 4.06
C ASP A 149 2.05 -9.70 5.34
N GLY A 150 2.06 -8.36 5.25
CA GLY A 150 2.23 -7.49 6.42
C GLY A 150 1.10 -7.63 7.45
N LEU A 151 -0.13 -7.76 6.99
CA LEU A 151 -1.28 -8.06 7.85
C LEU A 151 -1.17 -9.47 8.45
N GLY A 152 -0.74 -10.46 7.66
CA GLY A 152 -0.45 -11.81 8.14
C GLY A 152 0.52 -11.80 9.31
N GLN A 153 1.64 -11.08 9.20
CA GLN A 153 2.62 -10.93 10.29
C GLN A 153 2.00 -10.34 11.57
N ILE A 154 1.10 -9.37 11.44
CA ILE A 154 0.43 -8.77 12.60
C ILE A 154 -0.51 -9.78 13.27
N ILE A 155 -1.26 -10.54 12.49
CA ILE A 155 -2.17 -11.59 13.02
C ILE A 155 -1.37 -12.69 13.68
N GLU A 156 -0.30 -13.17 13.06
CA GLU A 156 0.61 -14.16 13.64
C GLU A 156 1.22 -13.69 14.97
N ALA A 157 1.58 -12.41 15.06
CA ALA A 157 2.06 -11.82 16.32
C ALA A 157 0.97 -11.83 17.42
N LEU A 158 -0.27 -11.48 17.09
CA LEU A 158 -1.39 -11.58 18.04
C LEU A 158 -1.59 -13.01 18.54
N GLU A 159 -1.48 -14.01 17.68
CA GLU A 159 -1.59 -15.43 18.02
C GLU A 159 -0.43 -15.87 18.91
N ALA A 160 0.81 -15.58 18.51
CA ALA A 160 2.02 -15.95 19.26
C ALA A 160 2.05 -15.33 20.66
N LEU A 161 1.50 -14.15 20.83
CA LEU A 161 1.39 -13.43 22.11
C LEU A 161 0.13 -13.83 22.92
N SER A 162 -0.69 -14.75 22.43
CA SER A 162 -1.98 -15.14 23.02
C SER A 162 -2.97 -13.99 23.20
N LEU A 163 -2.89 -13.00 22.31
CA LEU A 163 -3.76 -11.80 22.32
C LEU A 163 -4.97 -11.97 21.38
N ARG A 164 -4.93 -12.91 20.43
CA ARG A 164 -5.91 -13.02 19.33
C ARG A 164 -7.35 -13.17 19.82
N GLU A 165 -7.57 -14.00 20.83
CA GLU A 165 -8.91 -14.29 21.38
C GLU A 165 -9.51 -13.11 22.15
N ASN A 166 -8.68 -12.17 22.60
CA ASN A 166 -9.11 -11.00 23.37
C ASN A 166 -8.92 -9.69 22.61
N THR A 167 -8.73 -9.76 21.29
CA THR A 167 -8.52 -8.59 20.43
C THR A 167 -9.51 -8.57 19.26
N ILE A 168 -10.31 -7.50 19.16
CA ILE A 168 -11.14 -7.28 18.00
C ILE A 168 -10.26 -6.71 16.89
N VAL A 169 -10.19 -7.40 15.76
CA VAL A 169 -9.48 -6.94 14.57
C VAL A 169 -10.50 -6.48 13.54
N VAL A 170 -10.38 -5.25 13.09
CA VAL A 170 -11.24 -4.66 12.05
C VAL A 170 -10.36 -4.28 10.86
N PHE A 171 -10.68 -4.80 9.69
CA PHE A 171 -10.06 -4.38 8.44
C PHE A 171 -11.06 -3.52 7.65
N CYS A 172 -10.57 -2.42 7.12
CA CYS A 172 -11.34 -1.54 6.23
C CYS A 172 -10.42 -0.93 5.16
N SER A 173 -10.96 -0.76 3.95
CA SER A 173 -10.29 -0.12 2.82
C SER A 173 -11.26 0.79 2.06
#